data_09af7ac03cc3b761e8aa286002574519
#
_entry.id   09af7ac03cc3b761e8aa286002574519
#
_cell.length_a   1.000
_cell.length_b   1.000
_cell.length_c   1.000
_cell.angle_alpha   90.00
_cell.angle_beta   90.00
_cell.angle_gamma   90.00
#
_symmetry.space_group_name_H-M   'P 1'
#
loop_
_entity.id
_entity.type
_entity.pdbx_description
1 polymer ?
#
loop_
_entity_poly.entity_id
_entity_poly.type
_entity_poly.pdbx_seq_one_letter_code
_entity_poly.pdbx_strand_id
1 'polypeptide(L)'
;KIRKNSKGKKKFILHDGPPYANGHIHMGTALNKILKDMIIKFHQMNGKDSIYVPGWDCHGLPIEWKIEERYKKKKKNKDEIPIKNFRKECRDFAKEWIEIHIQEFKRLGVTGDFKNYYSTMSFEAEAQIVRELGKFLLDKSLYQGFKPVLWSTVEKTALADAEVEYLDHTSNTIFAAFKIKNTDKDFLKDANVIIWTTTPWTIPANKALAYNQSIEYSVVEIDNLENFKEKKIIVATNLLESIMQSCKIEKYKIIKKFNGSDFFGTSCSHPFLKIGYDHEIPMLEARFVNLEQGTGIVHCAPSHGPDDFNLCLKNNIPSKYTVDNAGLYTKEVPTFPLIYRATPQWFISMEKNSLREKAIKAINQTNFYPKKGKERLMSMVEGRPDWCVSRQRVWGVPLPIFINKKTKEP
;
A
#
# COMPACT_ATOMS: atom_id res chain seq x y z
N LYS A 1 -22.10 30.30 -30.77
CA LYS A 1 -22.31 30.21 -32.26
C LYS A 1 -21.58 28.96 -32.83
N ILE A 2 -20.26 28.85 -32.71
CA ILE A 2 -19.44 27.76 -33.29
C ILE A 2 -20.00 26.39 -32.89
N ARG A 3 -20.30 26.15 -31.62
CA ARG A 3 -20.86 24.87 -31.13
C ARG A 3 -22.20 24.51 -31.81
N LYS A 4 -23.09 25.51 -31.99
CA LYS A 4 -24.38 25.27 -32.68
C LYS A 4 -24.18 24.83 -34.13
N ASN A 5 -23.18 25.40 -34.78
CA ASN A 5 -22.88 25.12 -36.19
C ASN A 5 -22.14 23.81 -36.42
N SER A 6 -21.56 23.23 -35.33
CA SER A 6 -20.79 21.97 -35.38
C SER A 6 -21.62 20.77 -34.94
N LYS A 7 -22.83 20.97 -34.40
CA LYS A 7 -23.68 19.87 -33.94
C LYS A 7 -23.98 18.90 -35.07
N GLY A 8 -23.75 17.61 -34.84
CA GLY A 8 -23.96 16.53 -35.82
C GLY A 8 -22.80 16.28 -36.76
N LYS A 9 -21.73 17.09 -36.74
CA LYS A 9 -20.51 16.85 -37.51
C LYS A 9 -19.64 15.78 -36.83
N LYS A 10 -18.51 15.43 -37.46
CA LYS A 10 -17.55 14.46 -36.90
C LYS A 10 -17.17 14.86 -35.48
N LYS A 11 -17.41 13.97 -34.50
CA LYS A 11 -17.11 14.22 -33.09
C LYS A 11 -15.61 14.19 -32.81
N PHE A 12 -15.17 15.08 -31.90
CA PHE A 12 -13.92 14.99 -31.21
C PHE A 12 -14.20 15.07 -29.72
N ILE A 13 -13.93 13.99 -29.00
CA ILE A 13 -14.19 13.88 -27.57
C ILE A 13 -12.85 13.95 -26.83
N LEU A 14 -12.72 14.95 -25.95
CA LEU A 14 -11.61 15.06 -25.02
C LEU A 14 -12.14 14.75 -23.63
N HIS A 15 -11.67 13.64 -23.08
CA HIS A 15 -12.04 13.24 -21.72
C HIS A 15 -11.34 14.12 -20.66
N ASP A 16 -12.07 14.50 -19.62
CA ASP A 16 -11.51 15.29 -18.53
C ASP A 16 -10.93 14.39 -17.42
N GLY A 17 -9.78 14.80 -16.86
CA GLY A 17 -9.32 14.29 -15.57
C GLY A 17 -9.98 15.17 -14.49
N PRO A 18 -10.97 14.64 -13.75
CA PRO A 18 -11.75 15.43 -12.84
C PRO A 18 -10.92 15.81 -11.61
N PRO A 19 -10.82 17.13 -11.27
CA PRO A 19 -10.18 17.54 -10.03
C PRO A 19 -11.04 17.20 -8.82
N TYR A 20 -10.42 17.07 -7.65
CA TYR A 20 -11.15 16.97 -6.39
C TYR A 20 -11.89 18.26 -6.06
N ALA A 21 -13.13 18.11 -5.58
CA ALA A 21 -13.96 19.21 -5.14
C ALA A 21 -13.69 19.56 -3.65
N ASN A 22 -12.48 20.05 -3.34
CA ASN A 22 -12.07 20.24 -1.93
C ASN A 22 -11.11 21.41 -1.64
N GLY A 23 -11.00 22.38 -2.51
CA GLY A 23 -10.12 23.55 -2.32
C GLY A 23 -9.98 24.35 -3.61
N HIS A 24 -9.39 25.52 -3.55
CA HIS A 24 -9.12 26.34 -4.73
C HIS A 24 -8.23 25.62 -5.74
N ILE A 25 -8.41 25.95 -7.02
CA ILE A 25 -7.56 25.38 -8.08
C ILE A 25 -6.10 25.83 -7.90
N HIS A 26 -5.18 24.91 -8.13
CA HIS A 26 -3.75 25.20 -8.15
C HIS A 26 -3.23 25.33 -9.58
N MET A 27 -1.98 25.76 -9.76
CA MET A 27 -1.37 25.99 -11.09
C MET A 27 -1.47 24.77 -12.01
N GLY A 28 -1.33 23.55 -11.49
CA GLY A 28 -1.48 22.32 -12.27
C GLY A 28 -2.89 22.12 -12.81
N THR A 29 -3.91 22.41 -12.00
CA THR A 29 -5.32 22.39 -12.44
C THR A 29 -5.56 23.45 -13.50
N ALA A 30 -5.08 24.69 -13.28
CA ALA A 30 -5.22 25.79 -14.24
C ALA A 30 -4.59 25.44 -15.60
N LEU A 31 -3.33 24.95 -15.58
CA LEU A 31 -2.63 24.51 -16.80
C LEU A 31 -3.41 23.42 -17.55
N ASN A 32 -3.87 22.40 -16.82
CA ASN A 32 -4.63 21.28 -17.41
C ASN A 32 -5.90 21.80 -18.10
N LYS A 33 -6.68 22.68 -17.45
CA LYS A 33 -7.95 23.18 -17.98
C LYS A 33 -7.74 24.14 -19.15
N ILE A 34 -6.73 24.98 -19.13
CA ILE A 34 -6.38 25.89 -20.23
C ILE A 34 -5.97 25.08 -21.45
N LEU A 35 -5.08 24.09 -21.32
CA LEU A 35 -4.66 23.24 -22.44
C LEU A 35 -5.84 22.48 -23.05
N LYS A 36 -6.73 21.94 -22.25
CA LYS A 36 -7.94 21.25 -22.73
C LYS A 36 -8.88 22.21 -23.48
N ASP A 37 -9.07 23.41 -22.96
CA ASP A 37 -9.88 24.43 -23.61
C ASP A 37 -9.30 24.83 -24.98
N MET A 38 -7.98 25.00 -25.07
CA MET A 38 -7.29 25.28 -26.33
C MET A 38 -7.51 24.15 -27.37
N ILE A 39 -7.36 22.89 -26.95
CA ILE A 39 -7.58 21.73 -27.83
C ILE A 39 -9.04 21.66 -28.30
N ILE A 40 -9.99 21.83 -27.41
CA ILE A 40 -11.42 21.82 -27.75
C ILE A 40 -11.76 22.95 -28.72
N LYS A 41 -11.31 24.18 -28.46
CA LYS A 41 -11.51 25.32 -29.33
C LYS A 41 -10.89 25.12 -30.71
N PHE A 42 -9.67 24.56 -30.78
CA PHE A 42 -9.02 24.22 -32.04
C PHE A 42 -9.88 23.25 -32.89
N HIS A 43 -10.38 22.18 -32.28
CA HIS A 43 -11.20 21.22 -32.97
C HIS A 43 -12.57 21.78 -33.38
N GLN A 44 -13.16 22.68 -32.58
CA GLN A 44 -14.38 23.40 -32.96
C GLN A 44 -14.16 24.32 -34.14
N MET A 45 -13.05 25.06 -34.15
CA MET A 45 -12.70 25.95 -35.27
C MET A 45 -12.44 25.16 -36.55
N ASN A 46 -11.91 23.93 -36.44
CA ASN A 46 -11.77 23.00 -37.60
C ASN A 46 -13.07 22.24 -37.93
N GLY A 47 -14.23 22.75 -37.49
CA GLY A 47 -15.53 22.23 -37.89
C GLY A 47 -15.95 20.91 -37.27
N LYS A 48 -15.29 20.44 -36.23
CA LYS A 48 -15.71 19.23 -35.51
C LYS A 48 -16.74 19.53 -34.42
N ASP A 49 -17.61 18.58 -34.12
CA ASP A 49 -18.48 18.62 -32.94
C ASP A 49 -17.66 18.23 -31.71
N SER A 50 -17.14 19.25 -31.01
CA SER A 50 -16.29 19.08 -29.86
C SER A 50 -16.83 19.92 -28.71
N ILE A 51 -17.25 19.23 -27.64
CA ILE A 51 -17.80 19.86 -26.44
C ILE A 51 -16.89 19.50 -25.26
N TYR A 52 -16.50 20.50 -24.49
CA TYR A 52 -15.87 20.27 -23.20
C TYR A 52 -16.95 20.10 -22.13
N VAL A 53 -17.02 18.89 -21.56
CA VAL A 53 -17.85 18.58 -20.38
C VAL A 53 -16.89 18.48 -19.19
N PRO A 54 -16.88 19.45 -18.28
CA PRO A 54 -16.03 19.39 -17.10
C PRO A 54 -16.51 18.32 -16.15
N GLY A 55 -15.59 17.75 -15.39
CA GLY A 55 -15.88 16.74 -14.37
C GLY A 55 -15.27 17.06 -13.02
N TRP A 56 -15.82 16.47 -11.95
CA TRP A 56 -15.30 16.55 -10.59
C TRP A 56 -15.29 15.21 -9.90
N ASP A 57 -14.18 14.93 -9.21
CA ASP A 57 -14.07 13.84 -8.26
C ASP A 57 -14.54 14.32 -6.89
N CYS A 58 -15.52 13.61 -6.32
CA CYS A 58 -16.29 14.09 -5.16
C CYS A 58 -16.32 13.09 -4.00
N HIS A 59 -15.59 11.99 -4.07
CA HIS A 59 -15.60 10.96 -3.05
C HIS A 59 -14.26 10.81 -2.32
N GLY A 60 -14.29 10.07 -1.22
CA GLY A 60 -13.11 9.58 -0.53
C GLY A 60 -12.52 10.54 0.50
N LEU A 61 -11.30 10.19 0.90
CA LEU A 61 -10.57 10.80 1.99
C LEU A 61 -10.40 12.33 1.90
N PRO A 62 -10.09 12.93 0.72
CA PRO A 62 -9.82 14.37 0.66
C PRO A 62 -11.01 15.24 1.10
N ILE A 63 -12.24 14.78 0.88
CA ILE A 63 -13.46 15.49 1.28
C ILE A 63 -13.86 15.12 2.71
N GLU A 64 -13.83 13.84 3.04
CA GLU A 64 -14.16 13.33 4.36
C GLU A 64 -13.27 13.98 5.44
N TRP A 65 -11.97 14.05 5.19
CA TRP A 65 -11.00 14.68 6.08
C TRP A 65 -11.30 16.17 6.34
N LYS A 66 -11.72 16.93 5.32
CA LYS A 66 -12.10 18.34 5.48
C LYS A 66 -13.32 18.52 6.37
N ILE A 67 -14.28 17.63 6.27
CA ILE A 67 -15.45 17.64 7.17
C ILE A 67 -15.04 17.22 8.59
N GLU A 68 -14.17 16.21 8.72
CA GLU A 68 -13.63 15.80 10.01
C GLU A 68 -12.85 16.94 10.71
N GLU A 69 -12.02 17.69 9.99
CA GLU A 69 -11.36 18.88 10.52
C GLU A 69 -12.37 19.92 11.05
N ARG A 70 -13.50 20.13 10.35
CA ARG A 70 -14.57 21.02 10.82
C ARG A 70 -15.17 20.54 12.15
N TYR A 71 -15.33 19.23 12.34
CA TYR A 71 -15.79 18.65 13.60
C TYR A 71 -14.74 18.79 14.71
N LYS A 72 -13.47 18.47 14.43
CA LYS A 72 -12.36 18.63 15.38
C LYS A 72 -12.25 20.07 15.89
N LYS A 73 -12.37 21.08 15.00
CA LYS A 73 -12.41 22.50 15.38
C LYS A 73 -13.59 22.85 16.29
N LYS A 74 -14.72 22.16 16.14
CA LYS A 74 -15.91 22.30 17.00
C LYS A 74 -15.87 21.40 18.23
N LYS A 75 -14.73 20.71 18.50
CA LYS A 75 -14.55 19.75 19.61
C LYS A 75 -15.61 18.62 19.59
N LYS A 76 -16.04 18.20 18.40
CA LYS A 76 -16.98 17.08 18.19
C LYS A 76 -16.25 15.90 17.59
N ASN A 77 -16.63 14.68 17.99
CA ASN A 77 -16.15 13.44 17.39
C ASN A 77 -17.02 13.05 16.20
N LYS A 78 -16.44 12.79 15.04
CA LYS A 78 -17.18 12.34 13.84
C LYS A 78 -17.92 11.03 14.07
N ASP A 79 -17.35 10.13 14.89
CA ASP A 79 -17.88 8.80 15.13
C ASP A 79 -19.23 8.83 15.92
N GLU A 80 -19.55 9.97 16.54
CA GLU A 80 -20.82 10.23 17.24
C GLU A 80 -21.89 10.81 16.31
N ILE A 81 -21.53 11.16 15.07
CA ILE A 81 -22.45 11.77 14.12
C ILE A 81 -23.18 10.68 13.32
N PRO A 82 -24.50 10.74 13.18
CA PRO A 82 -25.21 9.79 12.32
C PRO A 82 -24.63 9.79 10.90
N ILE A 83 -24.33 8.61 10.39
CA ILE A 83 -23.67 8.40 9.07
C ILE A 83 -24.38 9.18 7.96
N LYS A 84 -25.71 9.19 7.96
CA LYS A 84 -26.52 9.92 6.96
C LYS A 84 -26.22 11.43 6.98
N ASN A 85 -26.06 12.02 8.16
CA ASN A 85 -25.78 13.45 8.31
C ASN A 85 -24.35 13.77 7.85
N PHE A 86 -23.39 12.95 8.27
CA PHE A 86 -22.00 13.10 7.84
C PHE A 86 -21.84 13.01 6.32
N ARG A 87 -22.47 11.99 5.68
CA ARG A 87 -22.49 11.85 4.21
C ARG A 87 -23.16 13.04 3.52
N LYS A 88 -24.23 13.59 4.11
CA LYS A 88 -24.89 14.80 3.58
C LYS A 88 -23.94 16.00 3.60
N GLU A 89 -23.22 16.21 4.71
CA GLU A 89 -22.25 17.32 4.82
C GLU A 89 -21.10 17.18 3.83
N CYS A 90 -20.57 15.94 3.60
CA CYS A 90 -19.57 15.70 2.56
C CYS A 90 -20.10 16.06 1.16
N ARG A 91 -21.33 15.66 0.85
CA ARG A 91 -21.98 15.97 -0.43
C ARG A 91 -22.20 17.49 -0.62
N ASP A 92 -22.69 18.17 0.41
CA ASP A 92 -22.93 19.60 0.38
C ASP A 92 -21.61 20.38 0.24
N PHE A 93 -20.55 19.98 0.94
CA PHE A 93 -19.21 20.51 0.80
C PHE A 93 -18.66 20.37 -0.62
N ALA A 94 -18.77 19.17 -1.22
CA ALA A 94 -18.31 18.96 -2.59
C ALA A 94 -19.09 19.82 -3.60
N LYS A 95 -20.41 20.00 -3.41
CA LYS A 95 -21.22 20.91 -4.26
C LYS A 95 -20.74 22.35 -4.17
N GLU A 96 -20.46 22.85 -2.97
CA GLU A 96 -19.93 24.19 -2.76
C GLU A 96 -18.65 24.42 -3.56
N TRP A 97 -17.70 23.46 -3.49
CA TRP A 97 -16.44 23.55 -4.24
C TRP A 97 -16.61 23.42 -5.74
N ILE A 98 -17.55 22.63 -6.23
CA ILE A 98 -17.87 22.59 -7.66
C ILE A 98 -18.29 23.96 -8.17
N GLU A 99 -19.16 24.67 -7.45
CA GLU A 99 -19.60 26.00 -7.83
C GLU A 99 -18.43 27.02 -7.83
N ILE A 100 -17.55 26.94 -6.82
CA ILE A 100 -16.34 27.78 -6.77
C ILE A 100 -15.44 27.49 -7.97
N HIS A 101 -15.14 26.22 -8.26
CA HIS A 101 -14.32 25.83 -9.41
C HIS A 101 -14.92 26.26 -10.75
N ILE A 102 -16.24 26.20 -10.91
CA ILE A 102 -16.91 26.69 -12.11
C ILE A 102 -16.61 28.19 -12.33
N GLN A 103 -16.64 29.00 -11.28
CA GLN A 103 -16.31 30.44 -11.38
C GLN A 103 -14.82 30.63 -11.70
N GLU A 104 -13.94 29.87 -11.06
CA GLU A 104 -12.51 29.92 -11.31
C GLU A 104 -12.16 29.50 -12.76
N PHE A 105 -12.76 28.43 -13.29
CA PHE A 105 -12.56 28.02 -14.67
C PHE A 105 -13.09 29.05 -15.68
N LYS A 106 -14.26 29.66 -15.41
CA LYS A 106 -14.79 30.77 -16.23
C LYS A 106 -13.84 31.96 -16.22
N ARG A 107 -13.24 32.27 -15.07
CA ARG A 107 -12.25 33.37 -14.97
C ARG A 107 -10.99 33.06 -15.77
N LEU A 108 -10.55 31.81 -15.90
CA LEU A 108 -9.45 31.38 -16.79
C LEU A 108 -9.82 31.44 -18.27
N GLY A 109 -11.07 31.77 -18.62
CA GLY A 109 -11.55 31.77 -20.00
C GLY A 109 -11.93 30.40 -20.55
N VAL A 110 -11.99 29.38 -19.69
CA VAL A 110 -12.40 28.03 -20.09
C VAL A 110 -13.86 28.01 -20.50
N THR A 111 -14.14 27.45 -21.67
CA THR A 111 -15.49 27.31 -22.22
C THR A 111 -15.95 25.86 -22.17
N GLY A 112 -17.07 25.60 -21.51
CA GLY A 112 -17.57 24.24 -21.33
C GLY A 112 -19.07 24.20 -21.03
N ASP A 113 -19.60 22.98 -20.95
CA ASP A 113 -20.97 22.73 -20.54
C ASP A 113 -21.06 22.62 -19.00
N PHE A 114 -20.91 23.76 -18.32
CA PHE A 114 -20.98 23.84 -16.88
C PHE A 114 -22.39 23.59 -16.29
N LYS A 115 -23.41 23.42 -17.13
CA LYS A 115 -24.77 23.09 -16.67
C LYS A 115 -24.94 21.56 -16.56
N ASN A 116 -24.35 20.83 -17.50
CA ASN A 116 -24.44 19.37 -17.59
C ASN A 116 -23.07 18.76 -17.31
N TYR A 117 -22.45 19.17 -16.20
CA TYR A 117 -21.15 18.66 -15.82
C TYR A 117 -21.24 17.23 -15.29
N TYR A 118 -20.10 16.51 -15.33
CA TYR A 118 -19.92 15.19 -14.74
C TYR A 118 -19.53 15.31 -13.26
N SER A 119 -20.10 14.49 -12.40
CA SER A 119 -19.72 14.38 -11.00
C SER A 119 -19.76 12.94 -10.54
N THR A 120 -18.68 12.46 -9.90
CA THR A 120 -18.62 11.10 -9.38
C THR A 120 -19.67 10.82 -8.30
N MET A 121 -20.19 11.86 -7.64
CA MET A 121 -21.25 11.74 -6.63
C MET A 121 -22.68 11.89 -7.20
N SER A 122 -22.87 11.99 -8.52
CA SER A 122 -24.20 11.90 -9.08
C SER A 122 -24.73 10.48 -8.94
N PHE A 123 -26.02 10.31 -8.76
CA PHE A 123 -26.60 8.96 -8.56
C PHE A 123 -26.40 8.06 -9.77
N GLU A 124 -26.36 8.63 -10.97
CA GLU A 124 -26.07 7.91 -12.21
C GLU A 124 -24.61 7.43 -12.25
N ALA A 125 -23.68 8.27 -11.82
CA ALA A 125 -22.26 7.90 -11.75
C ALA A 125 -22.02 6.84 -10.66
N GLU A 126 -22.61 7.02 -9.47
CA GLU A 126 -22.54 6.02 -8.38
C GLU A 126 -23.13 4.67 -8.83
N ALA A 127 -24.28 4.68 -9.52
CA ALA A 127 -24.88 3.47 -10.08
C ALA A 127 -23.99 2.80 -11.14
N GLN A 128 -23.30 3.59 -11.98
CA GLN A 128 -22.40 3.04 -12.98
C GLN A 128 -21.14 2.43 -12.34
N ILE A 129 -20.58 3.06 -11.32
CA ILE A 129 -19.47 2.50 -10.54
C ILE A 129 -19.84 1.12 -9.97
N VAL A 130 -21.04 1.00 -9.37
CA VAL A 130 -21.53 -0.27 -8.85
C VAL A 130 -21.71 -1.31 -9.94
N ARG A 131 -22.23 -0.93 -11.12
CA ARG A 131 -22.37 -1.86 -12.24
C ARG A 131 -21.03 -2.37 -12.75
N GLU A 132 -20.02 -1.49 -12.84
CA GLU A 132 -18.68 -1.90 -13.27
C GLU A 132 -18.02 -2.82 -12.23
N LEU A 133 -18.13 -2.52 -10.94
CA LEU A 133 -17.66 -3.41 -9.88
C LEU A 133 -18.34 -4.78 -9.95
N GLY A 134 -19.65 -4.80 -10.23
CA GLY A 134 -20.43 -6.03 -10.40
C GLY A 134 -19.89 -6.93 -11.52
N LYS A 135 -19.35 -6.35 -12.61
CA LYS A 135 -18.73 -7.14 -13.69
C LYS A 135 -17.50 -7.90 -13.19
N PHE A 136 -16.66 -7.27 -12.36
CA PHE A 136 -15.50 -7.94 -11.76
C PHE A 136 -15.91 -9.03 -10.76
N LEU A 137 -17.04 -8.88 -10.10
CA LEU A 137 -17.58 -9.92 -9.24
C LEU A 137 -18.07 -11.12 -10.07
N LEU A 138 -18.84 -10.87 -11.13
CA LEU A 138 -19.41 -11.91 -11.99
C LEU A 138 -18.33 -12.71 -12.73
N ASP A 139 -17.26 -12.07 -13.16
CA ASP A 139 -16.13 -12.76 -13.80
C ASP A 139 -15.13 -13.36 -12.82
N LYS A 140 -15.42 -13.27 -11.51
CA LYS A 140 -14.61 -13.77 -10.40
C LYS A 140 -13.22 -13.14 -10.28
N SER A 141 -13.00 -11.95 -10.85
CA SER A 141 -11.75 -11.18 -10.68
C SER A 141 -11.74 -10.38 -9.38
N LEU A 142 -12.92 -10.08 -8.82
CA LEU A 142 -13.07 -9.45 -7.51
C LEU A 142 -13.11 -10.55 -6.43
N TYR A 143 -12.26 -10.42 -5.43
CA TYR A 143 -12.19 -11.38 -4.33
C TYR A 143 -11.86 -10.68 -3.01
N GLN A 144 -12.27 -11.29 -1.90
CA GLN A 144 -11.84 -10.88 -0.57
C GLN A 144 -10.56 -11.63 -0.19
N GLY A 145 -9.53 -10.90 0.22
CA GLY A 145 -8.23 -11.47 0.61
C GLY A 145 -7.73 -10.86 1.92
N PHE A 146 -6.89 -11.62 2.62
CA PHE A 146 -6.16 -11.17 3.79
C PHE A 146 -4.70 -11.01 3.41
N LYS A 147 -4.29 -9.78 3.11
CA LYS A 147 -2.93 -9.45 2.65
C LYS A 147 -2.43 -8.18 3.34
N PRO A 148 -1.12 -8.00 3.53
CA PRO A 148 -0.56 -6.72 3.94
C PRO A 148 -0.93 -5.63 2.92
N VAL A 149 -1.45 -4.52 3.41
CA VAL A 149 -1.79 -3.34 2.62
C VAL A 149 -1.19 -2.11 3.28
N LEU A 150 -0.94 -1.06 2.49
CA LEU A 150 -0.64 0.25 3.02
C LEU A 150 -1.81 0.74 3.88
N TRP A 151 -1.50 1.23 5.07
CA TRP A 151 -2.52 1.55 6.07
C TRP A 151 -2.22 2.88 6.75
N SER A 152 -3.21 3.77 6.80
CA SER A 152 -3.15 4.97 7.64
C SER A 152 -3.68 4.66 9.03
N THR A 153 -2.83 4.77 10.03
CA THR A 153 -3.22 4.58 11.44
C THR A 153 -4.05 5.75 11.96
N VAL A 154 -3.82 6.95 11.42
CA VAL A 154 -4.57 8.17 11.76
C VAL A 154 -5.98 8.09 11.19
N GLU A 155 -6.08 7.73 9.92
CA GLU A 155 -7.34 7.66 9.19
C GLU A 155 -8.03 6.30 9.31
N LYS A 156 -7.35 5.30 9.89
CA LYS A 156 -7.84 3.92 10.14
C LYS A 156 -8.39 3.26 8.88
N THR A 157 -7.67 3.39 7.77
CA THR A 157 -8.08 2.88 6.45
C THR A 157 -6.91 2.39 5.62
N ALA A 158 -7.19 1.45 4.70
CA ALA A 158 -6.27 1.06 3.66
C ALA A 158 -6.02 2.22 2.68
N LEU A 159 -4.83 2.26 2.10
CA LEU A 159 -4.39 3.24 1.11
C LEU A 159 -3.99 2.53 -0.19
N ALA A 160 -4.16 3.22 -1.33
CA ALA A 160 -3.50 2.86 -2.57
C ALA A 160 -2.11 3.52 -2.66
N ASP A 161 -1.22 3.00 -3.50
CA ASP A 161 0.12 3.56 -3.70
C ASP A 161 0.09 5.05 -4.09
N ALA A 162 -0.92 5.46 -4.85
CA ALA A 162 -1.10 6.86 -5.28
C ALA A 162 -1.55 7.81 -4.15
N GLU A 163 -1.98 7.27 -3.00
CA GLU A 163 -2.42 8.04 -1.83
C GLU A 163 -1.28 8.20 -0.79
N VAL A 164 -0.08 7.67 -1.08
CA VAL A 164 1.07 7.67 -0.18
C VAL A 164 2.12 8.67 -0.65
N GLU A 165 2.59 9.48 0.26
CA GLU A 165 3.75 10.36 0.07
C GLU A 165 4.93 9.82 0.86
N TYR A 166 6.12 9.80 0.23
CA TYR A 166 7.35 9.36 0.86
C TYR A 166 8.13 10.55 1.37
N LEU A 167 8.49 10.50 2.65
CA LEU A 167 9.30 11.53 3.32
C LEU A 167 10.49 10.87 3.99
N ASP A 168 11.58 11.62 4.11
CA ASP A 168 12.72 11.18 4.91
C ASP A 168 12.31 11.02 6.38
N HIS A 169 12.61 9.86 6.94
CA HIS A 169 12.27 9.52 8.31
C HIS A 169 13.47 8.90 9.03
N THR A 170 13.75 9.38 10.23
CA THR A 170 14.76 8.79 11.11
C THR A 170 14.08 7.80 12.04
N SER A 171 14.53 6.54 12.00
CA SER A 171 14.03 5.47 12.86
C SER A 171 15.16 4.84 13.68
N ASN A 172 14.81 4.30 14.85
CA ASN A 172 15.74 3.49 15.63
C ASN A 172 15.93 2.13 14.94
N THR A 173 17.18 1.73 14.78
CA THR A 173 17.54 0.40 14.29
C THR A 173 18.09 -0.45 15.42
N ILE A 174 17.84 -1.76 15.38
CA ILE A 174 18.38 -2.69 16.35
C ILE A 174 18.95 -3.94 15.70
N PHE A 175 19.93 -4.55 16.37
CA PHE A 175 20.29 -5.94 16.19
C PHE A 175 19.56 -6.77 17.25
N ALA A 176 18.97 -7.89 16.85
CA ALA A 176 18.29 -8.78 17.78
C ALA A 176 18.76 -10.22 17.59
N ALA A 177 18.88 -10.93 18.70
CA ALA A 177 19.38 -12.30 18.75
C ALA A 177 18.22 -13.30 18.87
N PHE A 178 18.23 -14.31 18.02
CA PHE A 178 17.32 -15.45 18.06
C PHE A 178 18.12 -16.70 18.38
N LYS A 179 17.96 -17.25 19.56
CA LYS A 179 18.69 -18.44 19.98
C LYS A 179 18.23 -19.66 19.19
N ILE A 180 19.18 -20.41 18.61
CA ILE A 180 18.87 -21.68 17.96
C ILE A 180 18.29 -22.65 18.98
N LYS A 181 17.13 -23.22 18.63
CA LYS A 181 16.40 -24.17 19.47
C LYS A 181 16.59 -25.61 18.99
N ASN A 182 16.38 -25.85 17.72
CA ASN A 182 16.53 -27.16 17.08
C ASN A 182 17.41 -27.08 15.85
N THR A 183 18.34 -27.99 15.70
CA THR A 183 19.19 -28.17 14.51
C THR A 183 19.85 -29.55 14.53
N ASP A 184 20.11 -30.11 13.36
CA ASP A 184 20.89 -31.34 13.18
C ASP A 184 22.39 -31.06 13.02
N LYS A 185 22.82 -29.81 12.97
CA LYS A 185 24.21 -29.38 12.81
C LYS A 185 24.85 -29.00 14.15
N ASP A 186 25.81 -29.78 14.59
CA ASP A 186 26.47 -29.56 15.88
C ASP A 186 27.12 -28.18 16.01
N PHE A 187 27.68 -27.63 14.92
CA PHE A 187 28.33 -26.31 14.94
C PHE A 187 27.34 -25.14 15.10
N LEU A 188 26.05 -25.35 14.86
CA LEU A 188 24.98 -24.36 15.06
C LEU A 188 24.40 -24.40 16.49
N LYS A 189 24.61 -25.47 17.23
CA LYS A 189 24.10 -25.62 18.61
C LYS A 189 24.64 -24.49 19.51
N ASP A 190 23.77 -23.98 20.39
CA ASP A 190 24.05 -22.90 21.34
C ASP A 190 24.46 -21.57 20.70
N ALA A 191 24.25 -21.39 19.41
CA ALA A 191 24.46 -20.13 18.71
C ALA A 191 23.18 -19.29 18.62
N ASN A 192 23.35 -18.01 18.39
CA ASN A 192 22.29 -17.06 18.19
C ASN A 192 22.35 -16.48 16.79
N VAL A 193 21.26 -16.58 16.08
CA VAL A 193 21.09 -15.93 14.77
C VAL A 193 20.84 -14.43 15.00
N ILE A 194 21.63 -13.57 14.40
CA ILE A 194 21.47 -12.12 14.56
C ILE A 194 20.71 -11.58 13.34
N ILE A 195 19.65 -10.83 13.62
CA ILE A 195 18.95 -10.01 12.61
C ILE A 195 19.19 -8.54 12.85
N TRP A 196 19.02 -7.74 11.82
CA TRP A 196 18.96 -6.28 11.91
C TRP A 196 17.62 -5.80 11.39
N THR A 197 17.01 -4.83 12.06
CA THR A 197 15.74 -4.25 11.62
C THR A 197 15.66 -2.76 11.88
N THR A 198 15.03 -2.04 10.93
CA THR A 198 14.63 -0.64 11.07
C THR A 198 13.26 -0.49 11.73
N THR A 199 12.56 -1.60 11.94
CA THR A 199 11.19 -1.65 12.45
C THR A 199 11.08 -2.60 13.63
N PRO A 200 11.74 -2.32 14.78
CA PRO A 200 11.82 -3.22 15.92
C PRO A 200 10.46 -3.63 16.52
N TRP A 201 9.47 -2.82 16.31
CA TRP A 201 8.09 -3.05 16.70
C TRP A 201 7.40 -4.21 15.94
N THR A 202 7.96 -4.72 14.83
CA THR A 202 7.44 -5.91 14.16
C THR A 202 7.92 -7.22 14.80
N ILE A 203 8.91 -7.18 15.69
CA ILE A 203 9.43 -8.38 16.37
C ILE A 203 8.32 -9.20 17.08
N PRO A 204 7.35 -8.60 17.80
CA PRO A 204 6.24 -9.36 18.37
C PRO A 204 5.40 -10.14 17.35
N ALA A 205 5.41 -9.72 16.08
CA ALA A 205 4.72 -10.39 14.98
C ALA A 205 5.59 -11.42 14.23
N ASN A 206 6.83 -11.64 14.67
CA ASN A 206 7.75 -12.57 14.05
C ASN A 206 7.18 -13.99 14.00
N LYS A 207 7.34 -14.65 12.84
CA LYS A 207 6.90 -16.03 12.61
C LYS A 207 7.96 -16.89 11.94
N ALA A 208 9.00 -16.30 11.36
CA ALA A 208 10.10 -17.00 10.72
C ALA A 208 11.34 -16.12 10.66
N LEU A 209 12.47 -16.72 10.34
CA LEU A 209 13.70 -16.07 9.90
C LEU A 209 13.99 -16.51 8.48
N ALA A 210 14.29 -15.57 7.58
CA ALA A 210 14.65 -15.86 6.21
C ALA A 210 16.17 -15.86 6.02
N TYR A 211 16.69 -16.84 5.29
CA TYR A 211 18.08 -16.93 4.86
C TYR A 211 18.18 -17.23 3.36
N ASN A 212 19.33 -17.01 2.77
CA ASN A 212 19.56 -17.38 1.37
C ASN A 212 20.60 -18.55 1.32
N GLN A 213 20.21 -19.66 0.70
CA GLN A 213 21.03 -20.85 0.63
C GLN A 213 22.41 -20.64 -0.07
N SER A 214 22.52 -19.61 -0.93
CA SER A 214 23.72 -19.31 -1.69
C SER A 214 24.68 -18.36 -0.97
N ILE A 215 24.31 -17.83 0.19
CA ILE A 215 25.14 -16.95 1.01
C ILE A 215 25.99 -17.79 1.96
N GLU A 216 27.27 -17.40 2.12
CA GLU A 216 28.16 -17.94 3.16
C GLU A 216 27.89 -17.23 4.49
N TYR A 217 27.75 -18.00 5.55
CA TYR A 217 27.56 -17.54 6.92
C TYR A 217 28.71 -17.98 7.81
N SER A 218 28.94 -17.23 8.89
CA SER A 218 29.95 -17.53 9.88
C SER A 218 29.33 -17.71 11.25
N VAL A 219 29.73 -18.78 11.95
CA VAL A 219 29.60 -18.89 13.40
C VAL A 219 30.80 -18.17 14.01
N VAL A 220 30.50 -17.18 14.83
CA VAL A 220 31.51 -16.28 15.40
C VAL A 220 31.41 -16.31 16.92
N GLU A 221 32.54 -16.53 17.59
CA GLU A 221 32.67 -16.37 19.04
C GLU A 221 33.07 -14.93 19.33
N ILE A 222 32.36 -14.28 20.25
CA ILE A 222 32.59 -12.91 20.67
C ILE A 222 32.96 -12.85 22.14
N ASP A 223 33.84 -11.93 22.52
CA ASP A 223 34.11 -11.62 23.92
C ASP A 223 32.94 -10.90 24.55
N ASN A 224 32.81 -10.99 25.89
CA ASN A 224 31.69 -10.46 26.68
C ASN A 224 31.40 -8.98 26.33
N LEU A 225 30.17 -8.71 25.88
CA LEU A 225 29.58 -7.37 25.87
C LEU A 225 28.74 -7.17 27.13
N GLU A 226 28.81 -5.99 27.75
CA GLU A 226 28.12 -5.67 29.02
C GLU A 226 26.62 -5.99 28.98
N ASN A 227 25.98 -5.94 27.84
CA ASN A 227 24.52 -6.14 27.67
C ASN A 227 24.15 -7.38 26.83
N PHE A 228 25.12 -8.23 26.45
CA PHE A 228 24.90 -9.39 25.61
C PHE A 228 25.66 -10.60 26.16
N LYS A 229 24.92 -11.58 26.67
CA LYS A 229 25.49 -12.76 27.37
C LYS A 229 25.86 -13.91 26.45
N GLU A 230 25.44 -13.87 25.21
CA GLU A 230 25.64 -14.94 24.26
C GLU A 230 27.03 -14.86 23.61
N LYS A 231 27.77 -15.97 23.69
CA LYS A 231 29.14 -16.03 23.17
C LYS A 231 29.23 -16.38 21.70
N LYS A 232 28.24 -17.04 21.14
CA LYS A 232 28.22 -17.47 19.74
C LYS A 232 27.11 -16.81 18.96
N ILE A 233 27.49 -16.15 17.87
CA ILE A 233 26.56 -15.50 16.95
C ILE A 233 26.72 -15.99 15.53
N ILE A 234 25.69 -15.84 14.70
CA ILE A 234 25.68 -16.21 13.30
C ILE A 234 25.25 -15.01 12.47
N VAL A 235 26.06 -14.67 11.49
CA VAL A 235 25.81 -13.60 10.51
C VAL A 235 26.41 -14.00 9.15
N ALA A 236 26.03 -13.33 8.07
CA ALA A 236 26.66 -13.51 6.77
C ALA A 236 28.12 -13.10 6.82
N THR A 237 29.00 -13.93 6.26
CA THR A 237 30.46 -13.73 6.30
C THR A 237 30.89 -12.38 5.73
N ASN A 238 30.29 -11.96 4.62
CA ASN A 238 30.60 -10.70 3.94
C ASN A 238 30.18 -9.45 4.72
N LEU A 239 29.27 -9.56 5.67
CA LEU A 239 28.78 -8.45 6.49
C LEU A 239 29.41 -8.43 7.89
N LEU A 240 30.22 -9.42 8.22
CA LEU A 240 30.77 -9.62 9.56
C LEU A 240 31.50 -8.38 10.10
N GLU A 241 32.43 -7.82 9.33
CA GLU A 241 33.22 -6.66 9.77
C GLU A 241 32.36 -5.43 10.05
N SER A 242 31.42 -5.13 9.17
CA SER A 242 30.50 -3.99 9.34
C SER A 242 29.59 -4.15 10.56
N ILE A 243 29.15 -5.38 10.85
CA ILE A 243 28.35 -5.71 12.03
C ILE A 243 29.17 -5.54 13.29
N MET A 244 30.40 -6.08 13.33
CA MET A 244 31.29 -5.97 14.48
C MET A 244 31.60 -4.51 14.81
N GLN A 245 31.89 -3.71 13.78
CA GLN A 245 32.12 -2.27 13.93
C GLN A 245 30.85 -1.55 14.45
N SER A 246 29.69 -1.83 13.89
CA SER A 246 28.41 -1.23 14.31
C SER A 246 28.05 -1.57 15.75
N CYS A 247 28.34 -2.81 16.16
CA CYS A 247 28.10 -3.30 17.52
C CYS A 247 29.25 -2.97 18.49
N LYS A 248 30.33 -2.32 18.04
CA LYS A 248 31.54 -1.99 18.82
C LYS A 248 32.20 -3.24 19.45
N ILE A 249 32.24 -4.34 18.68
CA ILE A 249 32.86 -5.61 19.08
C ILE A 249 34.30 -5.62 18.52
N GLU A 250 35.29 -5.46 19.39
CA GLU A 250 36.69 -5.40 18.98
C GLU A 250 37.35 -6.79 18.86
N LYS A 251 36.91 -7.75 19.67
CA LYS A 251 37.50 -9.09 19.73
C LYS A 251 36.48 -10.15 19.38
N TYR A 252 36.75 -10.86 18.31
CA TYR A 252 35.95 -11.99 17.88
C TYR A 252 36.78 -13.05 17.14
N LYS A 253 36.28 -14.26 17.07
CA LYS A 253 36.92 -15.39 16.37
C LYS A 253 35.89 -16.12 15.51
N ILE A 254 36.19 -16.29 14.23
CA ILE A 254 35.39 -17.15 13.37
C ILE A 254 35.67 -18.61 13.74
N ILE A 255 34.65 -19.33 14.20
CA ILE A 255 34.72 -20.75 14.55
C ILE A 255 34.52 -21.61 13.31
N LYS A 256 33.53 -21.28 12.50
CA LYS A 256 33.12 -22.06 11.34
C LYS A 256 32.47 -21.19 10.28
N LYS A 257 32.83 -21.41 9.02
CA LYS A 257 32.11 -20.90 7.85
C LYS A 257 31.29 -22.03 7.24
N PHE A 258 30.08 -21.70 6.73
CA PHE A 258 29.16 -22.67 6.18
C PHE A 258 28.22 -22.02 5.17
N ASN A 259 27.57 -22.80 4.31
CA ASN A 259 26.60 -22.30 3.34
C ASN A 259 25.20 -22.18 3.97
N GLY A 260 24.40 -21.24 3.48
CA GLY A 260 23.04 -21.05 3.96
C GLY A 260 22.17 -22.31 3.86
N SER A 261 22.47 -23.23 2.93
CA SER A 261 21.80 -24.55 2.85
C SER A 261 21.87 -25.37 4.15
N ASP A 262 22.87 -25.14 4.99
CA ASP A 262 23.01 -25.84 6.27
C ASP A 262 21.99 -25.39 7.33
N PHE A 263 21.28 -24.28 7.10
CA PHE A 263 20.15 -23.87 7.95
C PHE A 263 18.89 -24.71 7.76
N PHE A 264 18.84 -25.55 6.72
CA PHE A 264 17.67 -26.39 6.48
C PHE A 264 17.30 -27.23 7.72
N GLY A 265 16.01 -27.20 8.10
CA GLY A 265 15.51 -27.90 9.28
C GLY A 265 15.85 -27.22 10.62
N THR A 266 16.52 -26.06 10.60
CA THR A 266 16.86 -25.33 11.82
C THR A 266 15.69 -24.43 12.26
N SER A 267 15.50 -24.31 13.58
CA SER A 267 14.56 -23.38 14.17
C SER A 267 15.17 -22.64 15.36
N CYS A 268 14.61 -21.48 15.66
CA CYS A 268 15.03 -20.60 16.75
C CYS A 268 13.92 -20.38 17.79
N SER A 269 14.30 -19.90 18.95
CA SER A 269 13.38 -19.37 19.95
C SER A 269 13.13 -17.89 19.69
N HIS A 270 11.91 -17.44 19.94
CA HIS A 270 11.58 -16.02 19.87
C HIS A 270 12.34 -15.24 20.96
N PRO A 271 12.85 -14.00 20.72
CA PRO A 271 13.56 -13.21 21.71
C PRO A 271 12.74 -12.96 22.99
N PHE A 272 11.42 -12.94 22.85
CA PHE A 272 10.47 -12.72 23.96
C PHE A 272 9.92 -14.02 24.56
N LEU A 273 10.65 -15.13 24.47
CA LEU A 273 10.24 -16.43 25.02
C LEU A 273 9.79 -16.32 26.49
N LYS A 274 10.50 -15.54 27.30
CA LYS A 274 10.22 -15.39 28.75
C LYS A 274 8.93 -14.64 29.08
N ILE A 275 8.29 -14.01 28.10
CA ILE A 275 7.07 -13.21 28.26
C ILE A 275 5.90 -13.72 27.39
N GLY A 276 5.90 -15.02 27.10
CA GLY A 276 4.76 -15.68 26.46
C GLY A 276 4.86 -15.94 24.96
N TYR A 277 6.04 -15.71 24.35
CA TYR A 277 6.30 -16.02 22.93
C TYR A 277 7.01 -17.39 22.81
N ASP A 278 6.30 -18.44 23.14
CA ASP A 278 6.81 -19.83 23.24
C ASP A 278 6.80 -20.60 21.91
N HIS A 279 6.27 -20.00 20.86
CA HIS A 279 6.23 -20.62 19.54
C HIS A 279 7.63 -20.68 18.89
N GLU A 280 7.83 -21.72 18.12
CA GLU A 280 9.07 -21.97 17.40
C GLU A 280 9.17 -21.10 16.15
N ILE A 281 10.36 -20.59 15.87
CA ILE A 281 10.66 -19.72 14.74
C ILE A 281 11.48 -20.50 13.71
N PRO A 282 10.88 -21.04 12.64
CA PRO A 282 11.61 -21.77 11.61
C PRO A 282 12.52 -20.83 10.80
N MET A 283 13.65 -21.36 10.37
CA MET A 283 14.50 -20.75 9.36
C MET A 283 14.04 -21.19 7.97
N LEU A 284 13.77 -20.24 7.07
CA LEU A 284 13.20 -20.48 5.75
C LEU A 284 14.10 -19.92 4.65
N GLU A 285 14.26 -20.68 3.57
CA GLU A 285 15.00 -20.21 2.40
C GLU A 285 14.20 -19.15 1.65
N ALA A 286 14.87 -18.03 1.31
CA ALA A 286 14.27 -16.93 0.59
C ALA A 286 15.29 -16.18 -0.28
N ARG A 287 14.98 -16.04 -1.57
CA ARG A 287 15.85 -15.39 -2.55
C ARG A 287 15.96 -13.88 -2.39
N PHE A 288 15.01 -13.23 -1.71
CA PHE A 288 15.05 -11.79 -1.45
C PHE A 288 16.12 -11.39 -0.42
N VAL A 289 16.63 -12.35 0.36
CA VAL A 289 17.73 -12.08 1.30
C VAL A 289 19.00 -11.80 0.51
N ASN A 290 19.60 -10.63 0.73
CA ASN A 290 20.80 -10.14 0.05
C ASN A 290 21.86 -9.65 1.05
N LEU A 291 22.98 -9.13 0.54
CA LEU A 291 24.13 -8.66 1.31
C LEU A 291 24.33 -7.14 1.25
N GLU A 292 23.34 -6.38 0.81
CA GLU A 292 23.45 -4.93 0.68
C GLU A 292 23.43 -4.24 2.06
N GLN A 293 22.68 -4.80 3.00
CA GLN A 293 22.58 -4.30 4.37
C GLN A 293 22.12 -5.40 5.35
N GLY A 294 22.20 -5.10 6.65
CA GLY A 294 21.72 -5.99 7.71
C GLY A 294 22.74 -7.06 8.10
N THR A 295 22.28 -8.30 8.24
CA THR A 295 23.09 -9.43 8.75
C THR A 295 23.12 -10.62 7.78
N GLY A 296 22.45 -10.51 6.62
CA GLY A 296 22.21 -11.63 5.71
C GLY A 296 21.14 -12.60 6.21
N ILE A 297 20.43 -12.25 7.27
CA ILE A 297 19.28 -12.98 7.81
C ILE A 297 18.18 -11.97 8.10
N VAL A 298 16.96 -12.26 7.63
CA VAL A 298 15.83 -11.35 7.73
C VAL A 298 14.77 -11.91 8.68
N HIS A 299 14.32 -11.09 9.60
CA HIS A 299 13.17 -11.38 10.44
C HIS A 299 11.88 -11.23 9.64
N CYS A 300 11.00 -12.21 9.67
CA CYS A 300 9.75 -12.22 8.91
C CYS A 300 8.54 -12.05 9.81
N ALA A 301 7.77 -10.99 9.54
CA ALA A 301 6.50 -10.68 10.18
C ALA A 301 5.38 -10.62 9.13
N PRO A 302 4.66 -11.74 8.89
CA PRO A 302 3.74 -11.89 7.74
C PRO A 302 2.56 -10.92 7.73
N SER A 303 2.27 -10.26 8.85
CA SER A 303 1.22 -9.23 8.93
C SER A 303 1.73 -7.84 8.53
N HIS A 304 3.03 -7.67 8.33
CA HIS A 304 3.67 -6.34 8.21
C HIS A 304 4.54 -6.17 6.95
N GLY A 305 4.76 -7.22 6.15
CA GLY A 305 5.51 -7.16 4.92
C GLY A 305 4.96 -8.10 3.83
N PRO A 306 4.89 -7.68 2.55
CA PRO A 306 4.40 -8.52 1.47
C PRO A 306 5.31 -9.74 1.20
N ASP A 307 6.64 -9.57 1.26
CA ASP A 307 7.58 -10.67 1.07
C ASP A 307 7.52 -11.67 2.21
N ASP A 308 7.44 -11.19 3.46
CA ASP A 308 7.25 -12.00 4.65
C ASP A 308 5.94 -12.78 4.58
N PHE A 309 4.86 -12.12 4.15
CA PHE A 309 3.55 -12.73 3.97
C PHE A 309 3.61 -13.88 2.95
N ASN A 310 4.20 -13.63 1.77
CA ASN A 310 4.30 -14.61 0.70
C ASN A 310 5.17 -15.81 1.11
N LEU A 311 6.30 -15.57 1.79
CA LEU A 311 7.17 -16.61 2.32
C LEU A 311 6.45 -17.48 3.35
N CYS A 312 5.78 -16.85 4.32
CA CYS A 312 5.03 -17.56 5.36
C CYS A 312 3.84 -18.34 4.78
N LEU A 313 3.11 -17.76 3.83
CA LEU A 313 2.00 -18.42 3.15
C LEU A 313 2.46 -19.69 2.41
N LYS A 314 3.56 -19.62 1.67
CA LYS A 314 4.17 -20.76 0.97
C LYS A 314 4.55 -21.89 1.92
N ASN A 315 4.89 -21.57 3.17
CA ASN A 315 5.27 -22.53 4.19
C ASN A 315 4.12 -22.84 5.18
N ASN A 316 2.88 -22.54 4.84
CA ASN A 316 1.67 -22.77 5.67
C ASN A 316 1.74 -22.12 7.07
N ILE A 317 2.44 -21.02 7.21
CA ILE A 317 2.53 -20.25 8.46
C ILE A 317 1.45 -19.17 8.45
N PRO A 318 0.47 -19.19 9.37
CA PRO A 318 -0.63 -18.24 9.37
C PRO A 318 -0.19 -16.85 9.83
N SER A 319 -0.73 -15.83 9.19
CA SER A 319 -0.63 -14.45 9.63
C SER A 319 -1.69 -14.15 10.69
N LYS A 320 -1.33 -13.41 11.74
CA LYS A 320 -2.23 -13.02 12.84
C LYS A 320 -2.27 -11.50 12.99
N TYR A 321 -3.40 -10.99 13.47
CA TYR A 321 -3.51 -9.58 13.86
C TYR A 321 -2.65 -9.30 15.09
N THR A 322 -1.70 -8.40 14.96
CA THR A 322 -0.86 -7.93 16.06
C THR A 322 -1.10 -6.46 16.42
N VAL A 323 -1.75 -5.72 15.49
CA VAL A 323 -2.09 -4.31 15.67
C VAL A 323 -3.54 -4.03 15.29
N ASP A 324 -4.17 -3.09 15.98
CA ASP A 324 -5.53 -2.64 15.70
C ASP A 324 -5.57 -1.60 14.56
N ASN A 325 -6.76 -1.04 14.28
CA ASN A 325 -6.94 -0.06 13.21
C ASN A 325 -6.17 1.25 13.44
N ALA A 326 -5.90 1.61 14.68
CA ALA A 326 -5.12 2.79 15.05
C ALA A 326 -3.61 2.51 15.08
N GLY A 327 -3.18 1.29 14.74
CA GLY A 327 -1.78 0.87 14.77
C GLY A 327 -1.26 0.58 16.18
N LEU A 328 -2.14 0.47 17.16
CA LEU A 328 -1.77 0.05 18.50
C LEU A 328 -1.74 -1.47 18.58
N TYR A 329 -0.84 -2.02 19.38
CA TYR A 329 -0.83 -3.45 19.61
C TYR A 329 -2.16 -3.93 20.19
N THR A 330 -2.60 -5.10 19.77
CA THR A 330 -3.74 -5.77 20.39
C THR A 330 -3.38 -6.21 21.82
N LYS A 331 -4.39 -6.59 22.60
CA LYS A 331 -4.20 -7.03 24.01
C LYS A 331 -3.21 -8.20 24.16
N GLU A 332 -2.93 -8.91 23.08
CA GLU A 332 -1.97 -10.01 23.03
C GLU A 332 -0.51 -9.55 22.93
N VAL A 333 -0.28 -8.23 22.68
CA VAL A 333 1.04 -7.64 22.47
C VAL A 333 1.13 -6.26 23.14
N PRO A 334 2.01 -6.02 24.11
CA PRO A 334 2.16 -4.69 24.72
C PRO A 334 2.98 -3.70 23.84
N THR A 335 2.38 -2.56 23.49
CA THR A 335 2.88 -1.22 23.08
C THR A 335 3.53 -0.89 21.72
N PHE A 336 3.03 0.21 21.11
CA PHE A 336 3.45 1.20 20.07
C PHE A 336 3.04 1.04 18.57
N PRO A 337 2.88 2.18 17.76
CA PRO A 337 2.09 2.25 16.53
C PRO A 337 2.81 1.93 15.20
N LEU A 338 2.01 1.66 14.09
CA LEU A 338 2.56 1.26 12.83
C LEU A 338 1.86 1.26 11.52
N ILE A 339 2.55 0.94 10.38
CA ILE A 339 2.27 1.31 8.99
C ILE A 339 1.73 0.20 8.07
N TYR A 340 2.21 -1.05 8.15
CA TYR A 340 1.69 -2.17 7.34
C TYR A 340 0.83 -3.09 8.17
N ARG A 341 -0.35 -3.44 7.62
CA ARG A 341 -1.30 -4.28 8.32
C ARG A 341 -2.02 -5.22 7.38
N ALA A 342 -2.02 -6.52 7.65
CA ALA A 342 -2.88 -7.47 6.98
C ALA A 342 -4.31 -7.35 7.51
N THR A 343 -5.26 -7.09 6.64
CA THR A 343 -6.69 -7.03 6.95
C THR A 343 -7.50 -7.66 5.82
N PRO A 344 -8.71 -8.17 6.10
CA PRO A 344 -9.63 -8.57 5.02
C PRO A 344 -9.97 -7.36 4.16
N GLN A 345 -9.61 -7.42 2.88
CA GLN A 345 -9.87 -6.38 1.90
C GLN A 345 -10.42 -6.98 0.61
N TRP A 346 -11.05 -6.14 -0.21
CA TRP A 346 -11.49 -6.52 -1.54
C TRP A 346 -10.47 -6.11 -2.58
N PHE A 347 -10.11 -7.06 -3.44
CA PHE A 347 -9.10 -6.89 -4.47
C PHE A 347 -9.65 -7.25 -5.85
N ILE A 348 -9.23 -6.49 -6.87
CA ILE A 348 -9.34 -6.89 -8.27
C ILE A 348 -8.02 -7.52 -8.66
N SER A 349 -8.07 -8.77 -9.12
CA SER A 349 -6.88 -9.50 -9.58
C SER A 349 -6.36 -8.90 -10.88
N MET A 350 -5.07 -8.61 -10.92
CA MET A 350 -4.39 -8.14 -12.13
C MET A 350 -4.07 -9.27 -13.11
N GLU A 351 -3.96 -10.50 -12.61
CA GLU A 351 -3.61 -11.66 -13.43
C GLU A 351 -4.84 -12.39 -13.98
N LYS A 352 -5.94 -12.43 -13.21
CA LYS A 352 -7.14 -13.13 -13.65
C LYS A 352 -7.73 -12.47 -14.90
N ASN A 353 -8.17 -13.31 -15.83
CA ASN A 353 -8.67 -12.88 -17.14
C ASN A 353 -7.65 -12.05 -17.94
N SER A 354 -6.34 -12.21 -17.67
CA SER A 354 -5.25 -11.50 -18.33
C SER A 354 -5.42 -9.97 -18.31
N LEU A 355 -5.89 -9.41 -17.20
CA LEU A 355 -6.15 -7.96 -17.11
C LEU A 355 -4.88 -7.15 -17.36
N ARG A 356 -3.75 -7.53 -16.75
CA ARG A 356 -2.45 -6.88 -16.96
C ARG A 356 -2.01 -6.91 -18.41
N GLU A 357 -2.05 -8.08 -19.07
CA GLU A 357 -1.67 -8.23 -20.47
C GLU A 357 -2.54 -7.37 -21.41
N LYS A 358 -3.86 -7.36 -21.17
CA LYS A 358 -4.79 -6.53 -21.92
C LYS A 358 -4.51 -5.04 -21.75
N ALA A 359 -4.21 -4.60 -20.53
CA ALA A 359 -3.84 -3.21 -20.26
C ALA A 359 -2.54 -2.81 -20.94
N ILE A 360 -1.49 -3.65 -20.88
CA ILE A 360 -0.21 -3.43 -21.57
C ILE A 360 -0.42 -3.34 -23.09
N LYS A 361 -1.24 -4.25 -23.66
CA LYS A 361 -1.57 -4.22 -25.09
C LYS A 361 -2.29 -2.92 -25.47
N ALA A 362 -3.26 -2.48 -24.69
CA ALA A 362 -3.98 -1.23 -24.93
C ALA A 362 -3.06 0.00 -24.84
N ILE A 363 -2.16 0.05 -23.85
CA ILE A 363 -1.15 1.11 -23.74
C ILE A 363 -0.27 1.16 -24.98
N ASN A 364 0.17 0.00 -25.50
CA ASN A 364 1.00 -0.07 -26.69
C ASN A 364 0.28 0.43 -27.96
N GLN A 365 -1.03 0.28 -28.03
CA GLN A 365 -1.87 0.73 -29.15
C GLN A 365 -2.31 2.20 -29.02
N THR A 366 -2.04 2.85 -27.89
CA THR A 366 -2.43 4.23 -27.62
C THR A 366 -1.31 5.19 -28.00
N ASN A 367 -1.66 6.31 -28.62
CA ASN A 367 -0.75 7.41 -28.89
C ASN A 367 -0.67 8.34 -27.69
N PHE A 368 0.53 8.53 -27.14
CA PHE A 368 0.78 9.38 -25.99
C PHE A 368 1.47 10.68 -26.37
N TYR A 369 0.96 11.79 -25.86
CA TYR A 369 1.55 13.12 -25.97
C TYR A 369 1.62 13.78 -24.57
N PRO A 370 2.80 13.95 -23.96
CA PRO A 370 4.15 13.59 -24.45
C PRO A 370 4.40 12.06 -24.37
N LYS A 371 5.37 11.56 -25.17
CA LYS A 371 5.72 10.13 -25.23
C LYS A 371 6.09 9.53 -23.87
N LYS A 372 6.74 10.29 -22.97
CA LYS A 372 7.08 9.86 -21.60
C LYS A 372 5.87 9.38 -20.78
N GLY A 373 4.66 9.83 -21.11
CA GLY A 373 3.44 9.35 -20.49
C GLY A 373 3.20 7.85 -20.68
N LYS A 374 3.60 7.32 -21.86
CA LYS A 374 3.51 5.88 -22.15
C LYS A 374 4.44 5.06 -21.23
N GLU A 375 5.69 5.46 -21.13
CA GLU A 375 6.70 4.75 -20.30
C GLU A 375 6.28 4.70 -18.84
N ARG A 376 5.83 5.85 -18.31
CA ARG A 376 5.33 5.94 -16.94
C ARG A 376 4.12 5.04 -16.69
N LEU A 377 3.12 5.07 -17.57
CA LEU A 377 1.92 4.25 -17.39
C LEU A 377 2.23 2.75 -17.55
N MET A 378 3.12 2.40 -18.47
CA MET A 378 3.59 1.04 -18.66
C MET A 378 4.24 0.49 -17.38
N SER A 379 5.23 1.19 -16.83
CA SER A 379 5.91 0.81 -15.59
C SER A 379 4.93 0.65 -14.41
N MET A 380 3.95 1.55 -14.31
CA MET A 380 2.92 1.46 -13.26
C MET A 380 2.03 0.21 -13.40
N VAL A 381 1.74 -0.25 -14.61
CA VAL A 381 0.89 -1.43 -14.85
C VAL A 381 1.67 -2.73 -14.72
N GLU A 382 2.91 -2.77 -15.22
CA GLU A 382 3.77 -3.96 -15.17
C GLU A 382 4.06 -4.42 -13.73
N GLY A 383 4.41 -3.49 -12.85
CA GLY A 383 4.76 -3.78 -11.45
C GLY A 383 3.58 -3.75 -10.47
N ARG A 384 2.36 -3.47 -10.93
CA ARG A 384 1.22 -3.27 -10.03
C ARG A 384 0.76 -4.57 -9.36
N PRO A 385 0.65 -4.62 -8.02
CA PRO A 385 -0.02 -5.73 -7.33
C PRO A 385 -1.53 -5.72 -7.62
N ASP A 386 -2.26 -6.74 -7.14
CA ASP A 386 -3.72 -6.74 -7.19
C ASP A 386 -4.29 -5.44 -6.60
N TRP A 387 -5.29 -4.89 -7.26
CA TRP A 387 -5.82 -3.59 -6.90
C TRP A 387 -6.76 -3.67 -5.70
N CYS A 388 -6.33 -3.16 -4.53
CA CYS A 388 -7.18 -3.01 -3.35
C CYS A 388 -8.23 -1.92 -3.60
N VAL A 389 -9.50 -2.31 -3.71
CA VAL A 389 -10.62 -1.40 -4.01
C VAL A 389 -11.44 -1.00 -2.79
N SER A 390 -11.28 -1.71 -1.67
CA SER A 390 -12.00 -1.37 -0.43
C SER A 390 -11.28 -0.31 0.40
N ARG A 391 -12.07 0.52 1.07
CA ARG A 391 -11.63 1.51 2.06
C ARG A 391 -12.57 1.44 3.27
N GLN A 392 -12.06 1.75 4.44
CA GLN A 392 -12.83 1.85 5.68
C GLN A 392 -13.32 3.29 5.86
N ARG A 393 -14.07 3.79 4.87
CA ARG A 393 -14.56 5.18 4.79
C ARG A 393 -16.08 5.23 4.70
N VAL A 394 -16.63 6.32 5.19
CA VAL A 394 -18.08 6.55 5.20
C VAL A 394 -18.54 7.27 3.93
N TRP A 395 -17.70 8.14 3.36
CA TRP A 395 -18.01 8.90 2.16
C TRP A 395 -17.40 8.26 0.91
N GLY A 396 -18.23 7.63 0.13
CA GLY A 396 -17.86 6.91 -1.10
C GLY A 396 -19.01 6.04 -1.61
N VAL A 397 -18.76 5.32 -2.71
CA VAL A 397 -19.68 4.31 -3.22
C VAL A 397 -19.57 3.06 -2.34
N PRO A 398 -20.63 2.55 -1.74
CA PRO A 398 -20.57 1.34 -0.95
C PRO A 398 -20.29 0.12 -1.82
N LEU A 399 -19.63 -0.89 -1.24
CA LEU A 399 -19.48 -2.21 -1.85
C LEU A 399 -20.77 -3.02 -1.58
N PRO A 400 -21.70 -3.15 -2.54
CA PRO A 400 -22.98 -3.80 -2.33
C PRO A 400 -22.88 -5.33 -2.54
N ILE A 401 -21.94 -5.96 -1.82
CA ILE A 401 -21.64 -7.39 -1.96
C ILE A 401 -22.16 -8.14 -0.75
N PHE A 402 -22.97 -9.16 -1.01
CA PHE A 402 -23.47 -10.07 0.02
C PHE A 402 -22.61 -11.34 0.01
N ILE A 403 -22.14 -11.76 1.17
CA ILE A 403 -21.32 -12.96 1.34
C ILE A 403 -22.19 -14.06 1.94
N ASN A 404 -22.19 -15.23 1.33
CA ASN A 404 -22.84 -16.40 1.89
C ASN A 404 -22.19 -16.77 3.24
N LYS A 405 -23.00 -16.81 4.31
CA LYS A 405 -22.48 -17.07 5.67
C LYS A 405 -21.85 -18.46 5.82
N LYS A 406 -22.30 -19.45 5.04
CA LYS A 406 -21.80 -20.84 5.10
C LYS A 406 -20.59 -21.05 4.20
N THR A 407 -20.70 -20.70 2.91
CA THR A 407 -19.63 -20.95 1.91
C THR A 407 -18.55 -19.88 1.93
N LYS A 408 -18.81 -18.71 2.52
CA LYS A 408 -17.96 -17.50 2.48
C LYS A 408 -17.73 -16.94 1.06
N GLU A 409 -18.50 -17.39 0.09
CA GLU A 409 -18.48 -16.88 -1.29
C GLU A 409 -19.37 -15.66 -1.42
N PRO A 410 -18.99 -14.68 -2.28
CA PRO A 410 -19.79 -13.50 -2.58
C PRO A 410 -20.98 -13.79 -3.50
#